data_8cc8d411a4ce8abdcae221a8b5f52f9a
#
_entry.id   8cc8d411a4ce8abdcae221a8b5f52f9a
#
_cell.length_a   1.000
_cell.length_b   1.000
_cell.length_c   1.000
_cell.angle_alpha   90.00
_cell.angle_beta   90.00
_cell.angle_gamma   90.00
#
_symmetry.space_group_name_H-M   'P 1'
#
loop_
_entity.id
_entity.type
_entity.pdbx_description
1 polymer ?
#
loop_
_entity_poly.entity_id
_entity_poly.type
_entity_poly.pdbx_seq_one_letter_code
_entity_poly.pdbx_strand_id
1 'polypeptide(L)'
;MDLYQFILIYKEVIMAGSTYSRQEEARYTLQLNKMLDALPRFLVEYFNSLEFTKQPRTKIAYAYDLDTFFDFLVQNNRSPLYGMDKAFLRLSDLDKVTSEDISDFLRYCKAYDNNGKIVTNSDSAIKRKLCSVRGMYKYFYRMDKIKSNPSTQVDMPVIHEHNIVRLEANEVAELLDNVESGAKLTKHQAKVQKKLAVRDLALLTLLLGTGIRVSECVGLDITDVDFDNDRIRIIRKGGAESFVYFGNEVREALIDYANERKDKIPLKGHENAFFLSRQNKRLG
;
A
#
# COMPACT_ATOMS: atom_id res chain seq x y z
N MET A 1 -24.93 -14.83 -23.11
CA MET A 1 -23.57 -15.42 -22.97
C MET A 1 -23.52 -15.96 -21.57
N ASP A 2 -23.24 -17.25 -21.39
CA ASP A 2 -23.14 -17.80 -20.04
C ASP A 2 -21.83 -17.41 -19.36
N LEU A 3 -21.74 -17.66 -18.04
CA LEU A 3 -20.58 -17.29 -17.24
C LEU A 3 -19.30 -18.00 -17.73
N TYR A 4 -19.45 -19.24 -18.20
CA TYR A 4 -18.34 -20.06 -18.67
C TYR A 4 -17.75 -19.50 -19.99
N GLN A 5 -18.61 -19.14 -20.95
CA GLN A 5 -18.17 -18.50 -22.19
C GLN A 5 -17.57 -17.12 -21.96
N PHE A 6 -18.11 -16.34 -21.01
CA PHE A 6 -17.54 -15.06 -20.62
C PHE A 6 -16.10 -15.23 -20.09
N ILE A 7 -15.87 -16.20 -19.20
CA ILE A 7 -14.54 -16.47 -18.63
C ILE A 7 -13.58 -17.03 -19.71
N LEU A 8 -14.05 -17.88 -20.62
CA LEU A 8 -13.23 -18.45 -21.71
C LEU A 8 -12.77 -17.37 -22.70
N ILE A 9 -13.65 -16.49 -23.14
CA ILE A 9 -13.29 -15.38 -24.04
C ILE A 9 -12.24 -14.47 -23.37
N TYR A 10 -12.39 -14.21 -22.07
CA TYR A 10 -11.39 -13.43 -21.33
C TYR A 10 -10.05 -14.17 -21.17
N LYS A 11 -10.03 -15.49 -21.03
CA LYS A 11 -8.78 -16.28 -21.00
C LYS A 11 -7.98 -16.15 -22.30
N GLU A 12 -8.63 -16.10 -23.45
CA GLU A 12 -7.96 -15.95 -24.75
C GLU A 12 -7.43 -14.54 -25.03
N VAL A 13 -8.15 -13.51 -24.58
CA VAL A 13 -7.77 -12.09 -24.80
C VAL A 13 -6.62 -11.64 -23.89
N ILE A 14 -6.39 -12.30 -22.75
CA ILE A 14 -5.48 -11.82 -21.68
C ILE A 14 -4.03 -12.27 -21.84
N MET A 15 -3.70 -13.15 -22.78
CA MET A 15 -2.30 -13.57 -23.00
C MET A 15 -1.36 -12.42 -23.44
N ALA A 16 -1.86 -11.21 -23.69
CA ALA A 16 -1.10 -10.08 -24.22
C ALA A 16 -1.01 -8.84 -23.30
N GLY A 17 -1.66 -8.81 -22.12
CA GLY A 17 -1.67 -7.63 -21.23
C GLY A 17 -0.75 -7.75 -20.02
N SER A 18 -0.17 -6.62 -19.58
CA SER A 18 0.57 -6.59 -18.30
C SER A 18 -0.40 -6.83 -17.15
N THR A 19 -0.05 -7.74 -16.22
CA THR A 19 -0.83 -7.98 -15.01
C THR A 19 -0.96 -6.69 -14.19
N TYR A 20 -2.06 -6.56 -13.41
CA TYR A 20 -2.25 -5.42 -12.49
C TYR A 20 -1.02 -5.15 -11.62
N SER A 21 -0.38 -6.20 -11.11
CA SER A 21 0.85 -6.09 -10.32
C SER A 21 1.96 -5.33 -11.05
N ARG A 22 2.19 -5.62 -12.34
CA ARG A 22 3.21 -4.93 -13.16
C ARG A 22 2.85 -3.46 -13.42
N GLN A 23 1.57 -3.16 -13.63
CA GLN A 23 1.10 -1.79 -13.82
C GLN A 23 1.32 -0.95 -12.55
N GLU A 24 0.99 -1.52 -11.38
CA GLU A 24 1.25 -0.88 -10.08
C GLU A 24 2.74 -0.68 -9.82
N GLU A 25 3.57 -1.67 -10.14
CA GLU A 25 5.03 -1.56 -10.00
C GLU A 25 5.60 -0.44 -10.87
N ALA A 26 5.18 -0.35 -12.13
CA ALA A 26 5.58 0.73 -13.03
C ALA A 26 5.13 2.10 -12.49
N ARG A 27 3.90 2.21 -11.98
CA ARG A 27 3.38 3.44 -11.38
C ARG A 27 4.24 3.88 -10.18
N TYR A 28 4.56 2.97 -9.28
CA TYR A 28 5.40 3.27 -8.11
C TYR A 28 6.83 3.63 -8.51
N THR A 29 7.39 3.00 -9.53
CA THR A 29 8.72 3.34 -10.05
C THR A 29 8.75 4.76 -10.60
N LEU A 30 7.75 5.15 -11.40
CA LEU A 30 7.65 6.52 -11.91
C LEU A 30 7.45 7.55 -10.79
N GLN A 31 6.66 7.20 -9.77
CA GLN A 31 6.48 8.06 -8.60
C GLN A 31 7.78 8.25 -7.82
N LEU A 32 8.53 7.16 -7.58
CA LEU A 32 9.82 7.21 -6.91
C LEU A 32 10.80 8.12 -7.66
N ASN A 33 10.91 7.97 -8.99
CA ASN A 33 11.81 8.80 -9.79
C ASN A 33 11.50 10.29 -9.62
N LYS A 34 10.22 10.68 -9.68
CA LYS A 34 9.82 12.09 -9.44
C LYS A 34 10.19 12.57 -8.02
N MET A 35 10.12 11.71 -7.03
CA MET A 35 10.51 12.09 -5.67
C MET A 35 12.03 12.25 -5.55
N LEU A 36 12.80 11.41 -6.21
CA LEU A 36 14.27 11.48 -6.20
C LEU A 36 14.81 12.76 -6.83
N ASP A 37 14.08 13.36 -7.79
CA ASP A 37 14.45 14.65 -8.39
C ASP A 37 14.45 15.81 -7.36
N ALA A 38 13.65 15.73 -6.31
CA ALA A 38 13.54 16.73 -5.25
C ALA A 38 14.43 16.44 -4.02
N LEU A 39 15.08 15.28 -3.99
CA LEU A 39 15.92 14.81 -2.90
C LEU A 39 17.41 15.04 -3.19
N PRO A 40 18.28 15.03 -2.15
CA PRO A 40 19.72 15.08 -2.36
C PRO A 40 20.23 14.02 -3.35
N ARG A 41 21.04 14.41 -4.32
CA ARG A 41 21.45 13.55 -5.45
C ARG A 41 22.10 12.22 -5.02
N PHE A 42 22.81 12.20 -3.91
CA PHE A 42 23.45 10.97 -3.42
C PHE A 42 22.45 9.88 -3.04
N LEU A 43 21.18 10.23 -2.76
CA LEU A 43 20.13 9.25 -2.47
C LEU A 43 19.78 8.36 -3.65
N VAL A 44 19.99 8.82 -4.88
CA VAL A 44 19.77 7.98 -6.08
C VAL A 44 20.59 6.68 -5.98
N GLU A 45 21.85 6.79 -5.54
CA GLU A 45 22.71 5.62 -5.35
C GLU A 45 22.15 4.66 -4.27
N TYR A 46 21.70 5.22 -3.15
CA TYR A 46 21.08 4.43 -2.11
C TYR A 46 19.82 3.70 -2.60
N PHE A 47 18.93 4.41 -3.29
CA PHE A 47 17.71 3.80 -3.83
C PHE A 47 17.99 2.76 -4.91
N ASN A 48 19.01 2.94 -5.75
CA ASN A 48 19.46 1.92 -6.69
C ASN A 48 19.91 0.64 -5.96
N SER A 49 20.57 0.76 -4.80
CA SER A 49 20.98 -0.41 -3.99
C SER A 49 19.79 -1.20 -3.42
N LEU A 50 18.63 -0.57 -3.33
CA LEU A 50 17.39 -1.19 -2.86
C LEU A 50 16.59 -1.87 -3.97
N GLU A 51 16.98 -1.73 -5.25
CA GLU A 51 16.16 -2.12 -6.41
C GLU A 51 15.70 -3.57 -6.33
N PHE A 52 16.60 -4.49 -6.01
CA PHE A 52 16.30 -5.92 -5.95
C PHE A 52 16.00 -6.45 -4.54
N THR A 53 16.04 -5.58 -3.52
CA THR A 53 15.88 -6.01 -2.12
C THR A 53 14.63 -5.48 -1.45
N LYS A 54 14.00 -4.44 -2.02
CA LYS A 54 12.82 -3.79 -1.44
C LYS A 54 11.70 -3.65 -2.47
N GLN A 55 10.49 -3.89 -2.02
CA GLN A 55 9.27 -3.67 -2.81
C GLN A 55 9.12 -2.18 -3.16
N PRO A 56 8.58 -1.82 -4.34
CA PRO A 56 8.42 -0.43 -4.78
C PRO A 56 7.70 0.48 -3.77
N ARG A 57 6.62 -0.01 -3.15
CA ARG A 57 5.91 0.74 -2.09
C ARG A 57 6.79 1.03 -0.87
N THR A 58 7.69 0.14 -0.52
CA THR A 58 8.64 0.35 0.58
C THR A 58 9.66 1.43 0.22
N LYS A 59 10.15 1.41 -1.04
CA LYS A 59 11.07 2.46 -1.54
C LYS A 59 10.40 3.83 -1.49
N ILE A 60 9.16 3.97 -1.94
CA ILE A 60 8.39 5.23 -1.84
C ILE A 60 8.23 5.67 -0.38
N ALA A 61 7.87 4.75 0.53
CA ALA A 61 7.75 5.09 1.94
C ALA A 61 9.08 5.60 2.53
N TYR A 62 10.19 4.98 2.14
CA TYR A 62 11.54 5.44 2.54
C TYR A 62 11.87 6.81 1.93
N ALA A 63 11.50 7.05 0.67
CA ALA A 63 11.70 8.35 0.05
C ALA A 63 10.97 9.47 0.78
N TYR A 64 9.69 9.26 1.15
CA TYR A 64 8.93 10.22 1.97
C TYR A 64 9.54 10.41 3.36
N ASP A 65 10.04 9.35 3.98
CA ASP A 65 10.67 9.45 5.30
C ASP A 65 11.96 10.26 5.26
N LEU A 66 12.80 10.00 4.24
CA LEU A 66 14.05 10.72 4.04
C LEU A 66 13.79 12.18 3.60
N ASP A 67 12.77 12.42 2.80
CA ASP A 67 12.34 13.76 2.45
C ASP A 67 11.98 14.58 3.69
N THR A 68 11.13 14.02 4.57
CA THR A 68 10.79 14.63 5.86
C THR A 68 12.04 14.85 6.75
N PHE A 69 12.99 13.92 6.73
CA PHE A 69 14.22 14.01 7.51
C PHE A 69 15.11 15.16 7.03
N PHE A 70 15.33 15.27 5.72
CA PHE A 70 16.14 16.37 5.19
C PHE A 70 15.45 17.72 5.30
N ASP A 71 14.12 17.78 5.13
CA ASP A 71 13.36 19.01 5.39
C ASP A 71 13.52 19.45 6.84
N PHE A 72 13.42 18.53 7.80
CA PHE A 72 13.67 18.84 9.21
C PHE A 72 15.09 19.39 9.42
N LEU A 73 16.12 18.75 8.86
CA LEU A 73 17.51 19.17 9.06
C LEU A 73 17.79 20.57 8.51
N VAL A 74 17.22 20.93 7.36
CA VAL A 74 17.47 22.24 6.76
C VAL A 74 16.59 23.35 7.34
N GLN A 75 15.50 23.01 8.03
CA GLN A 75 14.59 23.95 8.67
C GLN A 75 14.83 24.14 10.17
N ASN A 76 15.49 23.18 10.82
CA ASN A 76 15.76 23.23 12.25
C ASN A 76 17.02 24.09 12.52
N ASN A 77 16.86 25.22 13.22
CA ASN A 77 17.93 26.15 13.54
C ASN A 77 19.03 25.59 14.47
N ARG A 78 18.84 24.40 15.03
CA ARG A 78 19.85 23.66 15.80
C ARG A 78 20.65 22.69 14.95
N SER A 79 20.18 22.37 13.76
CA SER A 79 20.83 21.44 12.87
C SER A 79 22.07 22.06 12.22
N PRO A 80 23.16 21.30 12.02
CA PRO A 80 24.34 21.76 11.30
C PRO A 80 24.06 22.06 9.81
N LEU A 81 22.88 21.65 9.31
CA LEU A 81 22.47 21.88 7.91
C LEU A 81 21.41 23.00 7.76
N TYR A 82 21.16 23.75 8.84
CA TYR A 82 20.15 24.81 8.83
C TYR A 82 20.39 25.83 7.72
N GLY A 83 19.32 26.18 7.01
CA GLY A 83 19.35 27.18 5.93
C GLY A 83 19.96 26.70 4.61
N MET A 84 20.43 25.46 4.55
CA MET A 84 20.92 24.88 3.29
C MET A 84 19.73 24.48 2.40
N ASP A 85 19.95 24.50 1.09
CA ASP A 85 18.98 23.91 0.15
C ASP A 85 19.14 22.38 0.12
N LYS A 86 18.05 21.69 0.43
CA LYS A 86 17.99 20.24 0.47
C LYS A 86 18.52 19.57 -0.80
N ALA A 87 18.21 20.13 -1.97
CA ALA A 87 18.60 19.57 -3.28
C ALA A 87 20.12 19.59 -3.52
N PHE A 88 20.83 20.51 -2.85
CA PHE A 88 22.28 20.68 -3.02
C PHE A 88 23.12 20.08 -1.89
N LEU A 89 22.49 19.39 -0.95
CA LEU A 89 23.23 18.67 0.10
C LEU A 89 24.16 17.63 -0.54
N ARG A 90 25.37 17.56 0.02
CA ARG A 90 26.40 16.61 -0.40
C ARG A 90 26.47 15.45 0.58
N LEU A 91 27.00 14.35 0.13
CA LEU A 91 27.19 13.17 1.00
C LEU A 91 28.03 13.48 2.25
N SER A 92 29.06 14.35 2.11
CA SER A 92 29.88 14.81 3.24
C SER A 92 29.11 15.59 4.30
N ASP A 93 27.92 16.11 3.98
CA ASP A 93 27.10 16.81 4.96
C ASP A 93 26.46 15.84 5.96
N LEU A 94 26.32 14.56 5.61
CA LEU A 94 25.88 13.52 6.53
C LEU A 94 26.85 13.32 7.71
N ASP A 95 28.15 13.59 7.53
CA ASP A 95 29.15 13.49 8.59
C ASP A 95 29.03 14.58 9.65
N LYS A 96 28.26 15.64 9.37
CA LYS A 96 27.97 16.73 10.32
C LYS A 96 26.80 16.42 11.25
N VAL A 97 25.90 15.51 10.81
CA VAL A 97 24.69 15.16 11.55
C VAL A 97 25.03 14.23 12.71
N THR A 98 24.51 14.53 13.87
CA THR A 98 24.75 13.80 15.12
C THR A 98 23.59 12.87 15.48
N SER A 99 23.80 12.02 16.49
CA SER A 99 22.72 11.21 17.09
C SER A 99 21.65 12.07 17.76
N GLU A 100 22.03 13.25 18.26
CA GLU A 100 21.10 14.22 18.85
C GLU A 100 20.17 14.81 17.78
N ASP A 101 20.69 15.18 16.60
CA ASP A 101 19.87 15.66 15.49
C ASP A 101 18.84 14.62 15.05
N ILE A 102 19.21 13.33 15.03
CA ILE A 102 18.29 12.24 14.69
C ILE A 102 17.23 12.05 15.80
N SER A 103 17.62 12.18 17.07
CA SER A 103 16.69 12.11 18.21
C SER A 103 15.70 13.28 18.19
N ASP A 104 16.17 14.49 17.88
CA ASP A 104 15.33 15.67 17.69
C ASP A 104 14.37 15.50 16.51
N PHE A 105 14.81 14.89 15.42
CA PHE A 105 13.94 14.52 14.31
C PHE A 105 12.80 13.57 14.75
N LEU A 106 13.11 12.54 15.54
CA LEU A 106 12.05 11.62 16.02
C LEU A 106 11.06 12.33 16.94
N ARG A 107 11.54 13.27 17.78
CA ARG A 107 10.67 14.12 18.61
C ARG A 107 9.80 15.04 17.75
N TYR A 108 10.36 15.67 16.73
CA TYR A 108 9.64 16.48 15.74
C TYR A 108 8.53 15.66 15.05
N CYS A 109 8.83 14.42 14.69
CA CYS A 109 7.86 13.54 14.02
C CYS A 109 6.62 13.22 14.86
N LYS A 110 6.63 13.39 16.20
CA LYS A 110 5.44 13.17 17.03
C LYS A 110 4.30 14.10 16.64
N ALA A 111 4.62 15.38 16.42
CA ALA A 111 3.68 16.37 15.89
C ALA A 111 4.46 17.52 15.24
N TYR A 112 4.12 17.86 14.01
CA TYR A 112 4.72 18.97 13.27
C TYR A 112 3.70 19.66 12.38
N ASP A 113 3.96 20.92 12.06
CA ASP A 113 3.18 21.68 11.10
C ASP A 113 3.70 21.39 9.68
N ASN A 114 2.79 21.04 8.81
CA ASN A 114 3.06 20.89 7.37
C ASN A 114 2.11 21.82 6.61
N ASN A 115 2.58 23.04 6.32
CA ASN A 115 1.84 24.08 5.61
C ASN A 115 0.47 24.41 6.26
N GLY A 116 0.45 24.64 7.57
CA GLY A 116 -0.74 24.98 8.35
C GLY A 116 -1.59 23.77 8.75
N LYS A 117 -1.15 22.55 8.43
CA LYS A 117 -1.80 21.31 8.86
C LYS A 117 -0.94 20.58 9.87
N ILE A 118 -1.47 20.37 11.06
CA ILE A 118 -0.78 19.54 12.09
C ILE A 118 -0.79 18.09 11.65
N VAL A 119 0.40 17.52 11.48
CA VAL A 119 0.62 16.10 11.18
C VAL A 119 1.13 15.41 12.45
N THR A 120 0.48 14.32 12.83
CA THR A 120 0.92 13.45 13.92
C THR A 120 1.27 12.06 13.38
N ASN A 121 2.23 11.39 14.00
CA ASN A 121 2.62 10.03 13.64
C ASN A 121 2.46 9.08 14.82
N SER A 122 2.02 7.86 14.54
CA SER A 122 2.05 6.76 15.50
C SER A 122 3.49 6.32 15.80
N ASP A 123 3.70 5.62 16.92
CA ASP A 123 5.03 5.09 17.28
C ASP A 123 5.56 4.15 16.18
N SER A 124 4.69 3.35 15.54
CA SER A 124 5.06 2.52 14.39
C SER A 124 5.57 3.34 13.19
N ALA A 125 4.93 4.49 12.90
CA ALA A 125 5.37 5.37 11.83
C ALA A 125 6.71 6.04 12.16
N ILE A 126 6.92 6.46 13.42
CA ILE A 126 8.18 7.04 13.89
C ILE A 126 9.31 5.99 13.82
N LYS A 127 9.02 4.75 14.24
CA LYS A 127 9.97 3.63 14.11
C LYS A 127 10.36 3.38 12.66
N ARG A 128 9.40 3.39 11.73
CA ARG A 128 9.68 3.23 10.29
C ARG A 128 10.57 4.36 9.77
N LYS A 129 10.32 5.61 10.17
CA LYS A 129 11.16 6.76 9.80
C LYS A 129 12.60 6.58 10.27
N LEU A 130 12.81 6.13 11.51
CA LEU A 130 14.15 5.80 11.99
C LEU A 130 14.78 4.65 11.19
N CYS A 131 14.01 3.62 10.81
CA CYS A 131 14.50 2.53 9.96
C CYS A 131 14.97 3.03 8.59
N SER A 132 14.28 4.01 8.00
CA SER A 132 14.66 4.62 6.71
C SER A 132 15.98 5.38 6.84
N VAL A 133 16.14 6.21 7.89
CA VAL A 133 17.38 6.94 8.19
C VAL A 133 18.53 5.96 8.48
N ARG A 134 18.29 4.96 9.31
CA ARG A 134 19.31 3.91 9.61
C ARG A 134 19.74 3.14 8.37
N GLY A 135 18.79 2.83 7.48
CA GLY A 135 19.07 2.14 6.22
C GLY A 135 20.01 2.93 5.34
N MET A 136 19.78 4.23 5.20
CA MET A 136 20.61 5.16 4.44
C MET A 136 22.02 5.27 5.05
N TYR A 137 22.13 5.58 6.34
CA TYR A 137 23.43 5.69 7.02
C TYR A 137 24.22 4.37 6.96
N LYS A 138 23.55 3.23 7.22
CA LYS A 138 24.18 1.91 7.14
C LYS A 138 24.74 1.63 5.74
N TYR A 139 24.02 2.01 4.70
CA TYR A 139 24.48 1.83 3.32
C TYR A 139 25.76 2.62 3.06
N PHE A 140 25.75 3.93 3.28
CA PHE A 140 26.90 4.79 3.00
C PHE A 140 28.10 4.49 3.90
N TYR A 141 27.89 4.18 5.16
CA TYR A 141 28.95 3.76 6.07
C TYR A 141 29.62 2.45 5.65
N ARG A 142 28.82 1.45 5.25
CA ARG A 142 29.33 0.17 4.72
C ARG A 142 30.13 0.33 3.43
N MET A 143 29.82 1.35 2.63
CA MET A 143 30.50 1.67 1.39
C MET A 143 31.72 2.62 1.60
N ASP A 144 32.12 2.86 2.84
CA ASP A 144 33.20 3.77 3.25
C ASP A 144 33.06 5.19 2.67
N LYS A 145 31.81 5.64 2.45
CA LYS A 145 31.50 6.95 1.86
C LYS A 145 31.23 8.04 2.90
N ILE A 146 30.99 7.67 4.14
CA ILE A 146 30.86 8.54 5.30
C ILE A 146 31.71 8.00 6.46
N LYS A 147 32.14 8.89 7.34
CA LYS A 147 33.10 8.58 8.42
C LYS A 147 32.46 7.90 9.62
N SER A 148 31.17 8.16 9.86
CA SER A 148 30.46 7.67 11.04
C SER A 148 28.99 7.34 10.71
N ASN A 149 28.37 6.53 11.58
CA ASN A 149 26.95 6.23 11.50
C ASN A 149 26.26 6.60 12.83
N PRO A 150 25.83 7.86 13.01
CA PRO A 150 25.23 8.33 14.25
C PRO A 150 23.86 7.65 14.55
N SER A 151 23.21 7.12 13.52
CA SER A 151 21.88 6.49 13.68
C SER A 151 21.90 5.21 14.53
N THR A 152 23.07 4.60 14.73
CA THR A 152 23.22 3.41 15.57
C THR A 152 23.12 3.72 17.08
N GLN A 153 23.37 4.97 17.45
CA GLN A 153 23.33 5.44 18.85
C GLN A 153 21.93 5.89 19.29
N VAL A 154 20.97 5.92 18.37
CA VAL A 154 19.59 6.35 18.67
C VAL A 154 18.75 5.11 18.95
N ASP A 155 18.06 5.07 20.08
CA ASP A 155 17.21 3.95 20.46
C ASP A 155 15.97 3.83 19.55
N MET A 156 15.52 2.59 19.36
CA MET A 156 14.28 2.33 18.63
C MET A 156 13.08 2.68 19.50
N PRO A 157 12.07 3.42 18.96
CA PRO A 157 10.81 3.63 19.67
C PRO A 157 10.17 2.30 20.08
N VAL A 158 9.75 2.22 21.32
CA VAL A 158 8.97 1.08 21.83
C VAL A 158 7.56 1.16 21.26
N ILE A 159 7.09 0.07 20.68
CA ILE A 159 5.71 -0.04 20.21
C ILE A 159 4.90 -0.76 21.28
N HIS A 160 3.91 -0.07 21.83
CA HIS A 160 2.93 -0.72 22.69
C HIS A 160 1.94 -1.49 21.83
N GLU A 161 1.80 -2.78 22.10
CA GLU A 161 0.80 -3.61 21.43
C GLU A 161 -0.59 -3.17 21.88
N HIS A 162 -1.47 -2.91 20.91
CA HIS A 162 -2.89 -2.69 21.18
C HIS A 162 -3.64 -4.01 21.01
N ASN A 163 -4.65 -4.22 21.85
CA ASN A 163 -5.55 -5.36 21.69
C ASN A 163 -6.17 -5.32 20.29
N ILE A 164 -6.06 -6.44 19.59
CA ILE A 164 -6.70 -6.61 18.28
C ILE A 164 -8.19 -6.79 18.53
N VAL A 165 -8.99 -5.83 18.10
CA VAL A 165 -10.46 -5.97 18.09
C VAL A 165 -10.80 -6.99 16.99
N ARG A 166 -11.53 -8.04 17.40
CA ARG A 166 -12.03 -9.08 16.49
C ARG A 166 -13.53 -9.04 16.48
N LEU A 167 -14.13 -9.34 15.34
CA LEU A 167 -15.57 -9.56 15.25
C LEU A 167 -15.87 -11.01 15.69
N GLU A 168 -16.89 -11.16 16.53
CA GLU A 168 -17.44 -12.46 16.86
C GLU A 168 -18.35 -12.96 15.72
N ALA A 169 -18.66 -14.25 15.68
CA ALA A 169 -19.43 -14.85 14.58
C ALA A 169 -20.79 -14.19 14.35
N ASN A 170 -21.49 -13.81 15.43
CA ASN A 170 -22.76 -13.08 15.36
C ASN A 170 -22.60 -11.66 14.80
N GLU A 171 -21.48 -10.98 15.11
CA GLU A 171 -21.18 -9.65 14.59
C GLU A 171 -20.82 -9.70 13.10
N VAL A 172 -20.17 -10.78 12.65
CA VAL A 172 -19.91 -11.05 11.23
C VAL A 172 -21.24 -11.26 10.48
N ALA A 173 -22.15 -12.07 11.02
CA ALA A 173 -23.47 -12.29 10.43
C ALA A 173 -24.26 -10.96 10.32
N GLU A 174 -24.32 -10.19 11.43
CA GLU A 174 -24.98 -8.87 11.42
C GLU A 174 -24.33 -7.90 10.39
N LEU A 175 -23.02 -7.93 10.24
CA LEU A 175 -22.31 -7.12 9.25
C LEU A 175 -22.77 -7.46 7.82
N LEU A 176 -22.80 -8.75 7.47
CA LEU A 176 -23.21 -9.20 6.13
C LEU A 176 -24.69 -8.88 5.86
N ASP A 177 -25.58 -9.13 6.83
CA ASP A 177 -27.01 -8.77 6.75
C ASP A 177 -27.21 -7.25 6.53
N ASN A 178 -26.45 -6.42 7.24
CA ASN A 178 -26.52 -4.96 7.08
C ASN A 178 -26.02 -4.52 5.69
N VAL A 179 -25.01 -5.19 5.12
CA VAL A 179 -24.50 -4.89 3.78
C VAL A 179 -25.52 -5.28 2.72
N GLU A 180 -26.18 -6.40 2.86
CA GLU A 180 -27.22 -6.89 1.95
C GLU A 180 -28.48 -6.02 2.01
N SER A 181 -29.04 -5.85 3.21
CA SER A 181 -30.31 -5.12 3.41
C SER A 181 -30.19 -3.61 3.29
N GLY A 182 -28.99 -3.04 3.51
CA GLY A 182 -28.80 -1.60 3.63
C GLY A 182 -29.41 -1.01 4.90
N ALA A 183 -29.60 -1.82 5.96
CA ALA A 183 -30.13 -1.37 7.24
C ALA A 183 -29.24 -0.28 7.85
N LYS A 184 -29.85 0.64 8.60
CA LYS A 184 -29.17 1.76 9.29
C LYS A 184 -28.56 2.83 8.34
N LEU A 185 -28.84 2.78 7.03
CA LEU A 185 -28.35 3.78 6.07
C LEU A 185 -29.32 4.96 5.92
N THR A 186 -28.77 6.15 5.67
CA THR A 186 -29.58 7.31 5.25
C THR A 186 -30.17 7.07 3.85
N LYS A 187 -31.23 7.78 3.47
CA LYS A 187 -31.87 7.65 2.15
C LYS A 187 -30.87 7.81 0.99
N HIS A 188 -29.90 8.71 1.12
CA HIS A 188 -28.88 8.91 0.11
C HIS A 188 -27.89 7.74 0.04
N GLN A 189 -27.41 7.26 1.18
CA GLN A 189 -26.51 6.10 1.28
C GLN A 189 -27.20 4.83 0.76
N ALA A 190 -28.46 4.59 1.10
CA ALA A 190 -29.24 3.45 0.62
C ALA A 190 -29.38 3.43 -0.91
N LYS A 191 -29.53 4.60 -1.56
CA LYS A 191 -29.57 4.70 -3.03
C LYS A 191 -28.24 4.29 -3.68
N VAL A 192 -27.12 4.59 -3.03
CA VAL A 192 -25.77 4.20 -3.50
C VAL A 192 -25.55 2.72 -3.22
N GLN A 193 -25.85 2.29 -1.99
CA GLN A 193 -25.69 0.90 -1.55
C GLN A 193 -26.45 -0.07 -2.46
N LYS A 194 -27.71 0.22 -2.82
CA LYS A 194 -28.50 -0.63 -3.71
C LYS A 194 -27.82 -0.97 -5.06
N LYS A 195 -26.91 -0.11 -5.53
CA LYS A 195 -26.12 -0.33 -6.75
C LYS A 195 -24.83 -1.11 -6.53
N LEU A 196 -24.42 -1.26 -5.28
CA LEU A 196 -23.12 -1.83 -4.90
C LEU A 196 -23.27 -3.04 -3.98
N ALA A 197 -24.47 -3.33 -3.49
CA ALA A 197 -24.74 -4.35 -2.47
C ALA A 197 -24.17 -5.73 -2.87
N VAL A 198 -24.44 -6.19 -4.08
CA VAL A 198 -23.97 -7.49 -4.56
C VAL A 198 -22.44 -7.55 -4.61
N ARG A 199 -21.80 -6.48 -5.08
CA ARG A 199 -20.33 -6.38 -5.09
C ARG A 199 -19.77 -6.37 -3.67
N ASP A 200 -20.34 -5.54 -2.80
CA ASP A 200 -19.82 -5.33 -1.45
C ASP A 200 -20.01 -6.58 -0.60
N LEU A 201 -21.14 -7.29 -0.77
CA LEU A 201 -21.38 -8.59 -0.17
C LEU A 201 -20.35 -9.62 -0.65
N ALA A 202 -20.15 -9.77 -1.96
CA ALA A 202 -19.19 -10.70 -2.52
C ALA A 202 -17.77 -10.43 -2.02
N LEU A 203 -17.37 -9.14 -1.94
CA LEU A 203 -16.06 -8.73 -1.45
C LEU A 203 -15.86 -9.07 0.04
N LEU A 204 -16.84 -8.76 0.88
CA LEU A 204 -16.74 -9.02 2.31
C LEU A 204 -16.82 -10.53 2.62
N THR A 205 -17.71 -11.27 1.96
CA THR A 205 -17.82 -12.72 2.11
C THR A 205 -16.52 -13.41 1.69
N LEU A 206 -15.90 -12.96 0.58
CA LEU A 206 -14.58 -13.47 0.15
C LEU A 206 -13.49 -13.18 1.20
N LEU A 207 -13.40 -11.95 1.70
CA LEU A 207 -12.39 -11.58 2.71
C LEU A 207 -12.56 -12.36 4.01
N LEU A 208 -13.79 -12.48 4.49
CA LEU A 208 -14.13 -13.18 5.75
C LEU A 208 -13.95 -14.69 5.61
N GLY A 209 -14.41 -15.27 4.51
CA GLY A 209 -14.36 -16.72 4.28
C GLY A 209 -12.96 -17.25 3.92
N THR A 210 -12.03 -16.39 3.45
CA THR A 210 -10.71 -16.83 2.99
C THR A 210 -9.54 -16.23 3.75
N GLY A 211 -9.73 -15.13 4.44
CA GLY A 211 -8.66 -14.41 5.15
C GLY A 211 -7.59 -13.81 4.24
N ILE A 212 -7.84 -13.63 2.94
CA ILE A 212 -6.90 -12.97 2.04
C ILE A 212 -6.78 -11.47 2.37
N ARG A 213 -5.67 -10.86 1.99
CA ARG A 213 -5.48 -9.42 2.22
C ARG A 213 -6.36 -8.61 1.28
N VAL A 214 -6.81 -7.43 1.75
CA VAL A 214 -7.57 -6.49 0.90
C VAL A 214 -6.86 -6.23 -0.42
N SER A 215 -5.54 -6.05 -0.42
CA SER A 215 -4.76 -5.84 -1.66
C SER A 215 -4.75 -7.06 -2.59
N GLU A 216 -4.81 -8.27 -2.07
CA GLU A 216 -4.94 -9.50 -2.86
C GLU A 216 -6.34 -9.59 -3.45
N CYS A 217 -7.38 -9.27 -2.67
CA CYS A 217 -8.76 -9.26 -3.12
C CYS A 217 -9.01 -8.24 -4.25
N VAL A 218 -8.63 -6.97 -4.07
CA VAL A 218 -8.84 -5.93 -5.10
C VAL A 218 -7.95 -6.13 -6.32
N GLY A 219 -6.87 -6.88 -6.16
CA GLY A 219 -5.94 -7.26 -7.23
C GLY A 219 -6.45 -8.35 -8.15
N LEU A 220 -7.51 -9.08 -7.79
CA LEU A 220 -8.03 -10.21 -8.58
C LEU A 220 -8.44 -9.77 -9.99
N ASP A 221 -8.01 -10.53 -10.97
CA ASP A 221 -8.52 -10.51 -12.32
C ASP A 221 -9.66 -11.53 -12.47
N ILE A 222 -10.49 -11.40 -13.51
CA ILE A 222 -11.59 -12.33 -13.80
C ILE A 222 -11.06 -13.77 -13.91
N THR A 223 -9.88 -13.93 -14.50
CA THR A 223 -9.23 -15.24 -14.69
C THR A 223 -8.60 -15.82 -13.43
N ASP A 224 -8.52 -15.05 -12.35
CA ASP A 224 -7.99 -15.54 -11.08
C ASP A 224 -9.04 -16.29 -10.26
N VAL A 225 -10.32 -16.20 -10.64
CA VAL A 225 -11.42 -16.89 -9.96
C VAL A 225 -11.76 -18.17 -10.73
N ASP A 226 -11.52 -19.31 -10.11
CA ASP A 226 -11.76 -20.65 -10.65
C ASP A 226 -12.98 -21.26 -9.95
N PHE A 227 -14.15 -21.12 -10.58
CA PHE A 227 -15.43 -21.64 -10.04
C PHE A 227 -15.56 -23.17 -10.20
N ASP A 228 -14.76 -23.79 -11.06
CA ASP A 228 -14.81 -25.24 -11.27
C ASP A 228 -14.12 -25.98 -10.11
N ASN A 229 -13.11 -25.35 -9.52
CA ASN A 229 -12.33 -25.91 -8.43
C ASN A 229 -12.50 -25.14 -7.09
N ASP A 230 -13.46 -24.21 -6.99
CA ASP A 230 -13.75 -23.40 -5.80
C ASP A 230 -12.51 -22.74 -5.19
N ARG A 231 -11.73 -22.06 -6.03
CA ARG A 231 -10.47 -21.44 -5.62
C ARG A 231 -10.22 -20.12 -6.35
N ILE A 232 -9.40 -19.28 -5.71
CA ILE A 232 -8.82 -18.09 -6.32
C ILE A 232 -7.30 -18.21 -6.38
N ARG A 233 -6.72 -17.64 -7.42
CA ARG A 233 -5.28 -17.46 -7.55
C ARG A 233 -4.91 -16.08 -7.01
N ILE A 234 -3.98 -16.01 -6.09
CA ILE A 234 -3.48 -14.75 -5.51
C ILE A 234 -1.96 -14.66 -5.62
N ILE A 235 -1.47 -13.44 -5.69
CA ILE A 235 -0.04 -13.16 -5.63
C ILE A 235 0.29 -12.67 -4.21
N ARG A 236 1.03 -13.47 -3.46
CA ARG A 236 1.46 -13.14 -2.10
C ARG A 236 2.54 -12.06 -2.09
N LYS A 237 2.75 -11.43 -0.93
CA LYS A 237 3.88 -10.52 -0.73
C LYS A 237 5.20 -11.23 -1.07
N GLY A 238 5.95 -10.66 -2.03
CA GLY A 238 7.18 -11.29 -2.56
C GLY A 238 7.01 -11.96 -3.92
N GLY A 239 5.80 -11.92 -4.51
CA GLY A 239 5.55 -12.37 -5.88
C GLY A 239 5.20 -13.86 -6.01
N ALA A 240 5.15 -14.63 -4.90
CA ALA A 240 4.76 -16.03 -4.96
C ALA A 240 3.27 -16.18 -5.25
N GLU A 241 2.93 -16.98 -6.25
CA GLU A 241 1.54 -17.39 -6.54
C GLU A 241 1.06 -18.43 -5.54
N SER A 242 -0.21 -18.34 -5.17
CA SER A 242 -0.85 -19.26 -4.23
C SER A 242 -2.33 -19.41 -4.59
N PHE A 243 -2.87 -20.62 -4.43
CA PHE A 243 -4.31 -20.86 -4.51
C PHE A 243 -4.92 -20.83 -3.11
N VAL A 244 -6.08 -20.21 -3.01
CA VAL A 244 -6.90 -20.18 -1.80
C VAL A 244 -8.27 -20.73 -2.16
N TYR A 245 -8.71 -21.75 -1.43
CA TYR A 245 -10.00 -22.41 -1.64
C TYR A 245 -11.08 -21.70 -0.83
N PHE A 246 -12.30 -21.74 -1.32
CA PHE A 246 -13.46 -21.13 -0.66
C PHE A 246 -14.65 -22.08 -0.59
N GLY A 247 -15.55 -21.85 0.36
CA GLY A 247 -16.75 -22.63 0.54
C GLY A 247 -17.95 -22.10 -0.28
N ASN A 248 -19.08 -22.81 -0.18
CA ASN A 248 -20.30 -22.54 -0.96
C ASN A 248 -20.82 -21.11 -0.81
N GLU A 249 -20.81 -20.56 0.41
CA GLU A 249 -21.28 -19.20 0.69
C GLU A 249 -20.49 -18.15 -0.12
N VAL A 250 -19.15 -18.29 -0.14
CA VAL A 250 -18.27 -17.43 -0.95
C VAL A 250 -18.52 -17.64 -2.44
N ARG A 251 -18.71 -18.91 -2.85
CA ARG A 251 -19.01 -19.27 -4.24
C ARG A 251 -20.28 -18.57 -4.75
N GLU A 252 -21.37 -18.66 -3.99
CA GLU A 252 -22.65 -18.05 -4.37
C GLU A 252 -22.51 -16.53 -4.49
N ALA A 253 -21.95 -15.87 -3.48
CA ALA A 253 -21.73 -14.43 -3.50
C ALA A 253 -20.84 -13.97 -4.69
N LEU A 254 -19.79 -14.74 -5.03
CA LEU A 254 -18.94 -14.43 -6.16
C LEU A 254 -19.64 -14.64 -7.51
N ILE A 255 -20.50 -15.68 -7.65
CA ILE A 255 -21.30 -15.94 -8.86
C ILE A 255 -22.30 -14.80 -9.07
N ASP A 256 -23.01 -14.38 -8.04
CA ASP A 256 -23.97 -13.28 -8.13
C ASP A 256 -23.31 -11.98 -8.59
N TYR A 257 -22.15 -11.66 -8.01
CA TYR A 257 -21.39 -10.50 -8.45
C TYR A 257 -20.81 -10.68 -9.87
N ALA A 258 -20.30 -11.84 -10.23
CA ALA A 258 -19.80 -12.11 -11.57
C ALA A 258 -20.90 -11.95 -12.64
N ASN A 259 -22.14 -12.32 -12.34
CA ASN A 259 -23.29 -12.09 -13.19
C ASN A 259 -23.60 -10.60 -13.36
N GLU A 260 -23.65 -9.83 -12.25
CA GLU A 260 -23.81 -8.35 -12.31
C GLU A 260 -22.64 -7.68 -13.05
N ARG A 261 -21.43 -8.21 -12.89
CA ARG A 261 -20.20 -7.69 -13.50
C ARG A 261 -20.21 -7.73 -15.03
N LYS A 262 -20.87 -8.72 -15.64
CA LYS A 262 -20.98 -8.86 -17.11
C LYS A 262 -21.66 -7.67 -17.77
N ASP A 263 -22.61 -7.05 -17.09
CA ASP A 263 -23.37 -5.91 -17.60
C ASP A 263 -22.65 -4.57 -17.42
N LYS A 264 -21.49 -4.57 -16.76
CA LYS A 264 -20.70 -3.35 -16.53
C LYS A 264 -19.64 -3.18 -17.60
N ILE A 265 -19.51 -1.95 -18.11
CA ILE A 265 -18.46 -1.57 -19.06
C ILE A 265 -17.30 -0.97 -18.28
N PRO A 266 -16.16 -1.65 -18.12
CA PRO A 266 -15.01 -1.12 -17.43
C PRO A 266 -14.38 0.04 -18.19
N LEU A 267 -13.72 0.94 -17.46
CA LEU A 267 -12.87 1.94 -18.10
C LEU A 267 -11.62 1.26 -18.68
N LYS A 268 -11.09 1.88 -19.75
CA LYS A 268 -9.87 1.42 -20.43
C LYS A 268 -8.73 1.14 -19.44
N GLY A 269 -8.16 -0.06 -19.53
CA GLY A 269 -7.09 -0.55 -18.65
C GLY A 269 -7.58 -1.23 -17.36
N HIS A 270 -8.91 -1.37 -17.18
CA HIS A 270 -9.51 -2.06 -16.03
C HIS A 270 -10.43 -3.23 -16.44
N GLU A 271 -10.34 -3.65 -17.69
CA GLU A 271 -11.22 -4.66 -18.31
C GLU A 271 -11.14 -5.99 -17.55
N ASN A 272 -9.95 -6.38 -17.14
CA ASN A 272 -9.66 -7.65 -16.48
C ASN A 272 -10.02 -7.66 -14.99
N ALA A 273 -10.22 -6.49 -14.37
CA ALA A 273 -10.47 -6.42 -12.94
C ALA A 273 -11.74 -7.20 -12.56
N PHE A 274 -11.63 -8.12 -11.58
CA PHE A 274 -12.81 -8.81 -11.05
C PHE A 274 -13.70 -7.82 -10.33
N PHE A 275 -13.19 -7.09 -9.34
CA PHE A 275 -13.95 -6.09 -8.60
C PHE A 275 -13.80 -4.69 -9.19
N LEU A 276 -14.97 -4.08 -9.52
CA LEU A 276 -15.04 -2.72 -10.05
C LEU A 276 -15.57 -1.73 -9.02
N SER A 277 -14.96 -0.55 -9.01
CA SER A 277 -15.48 0.61 -8.28
C SER A 277 -16.76 1.17 -8.93
N ARG A 278 -17.42 2.11 -8.24
CA ARG A 278 -18.57 2.84 -8.80
C ARG A 278 -18.25 3.56 -10.13
N GLN A 279 -16.98 3.84 -10.38
CA GLN A 279 -16.51 4.49 -11.61
C GLN A 279 -16.07 3.50 -12.69
N ASN A 280 -16.39 2.21 -12.54
CA ASN A 280 -15.98 1.13 -13.44
C ASN A 280 -14.45 1.00 -13.61
N LYS A 281 -13.68 1.41 -12.61
CA LYS A 281 -12.26 1.15 -12.48
C LYS A 281 -12.06 -0.03 -11.53
N ARG A 282 -10.90 -0.68 -11.61
CA ARG A 282 -10.49 -1.63 -10.56
C ARG A 282 -10.69 -0.96 -9.18
N LEU A 283 -11.25 -1.70 -8.25
CA LEU A 283 -11.34 -1.29 -6.86
C LEU A 283 -9.92 -1.18 -6.28
N GLY A 284 -9.60 -0.10 -5.58
CA GLY A 284 -8.26 0.13 -5.03
C GLY A 284 -8.24 1.22 -3.99
#